data_a185748cb5c3e1efc61bd340ec1b0996
#
_entry.id   a185748cb5c3e1efc61bd340ec1b0996
#
_cell.length_a   1.000
_cell.length_b   1.000
_cell.length_c   1.000
_cell.angle_alpha   90.00
_cell.angle_beta   90.00
_cell.angle_gamma   90.00
#
_symmetry.space_group_name_H-M   'P 1'
#
loop_
_entity.id
_entity.type
_entity.pdbx_description
1 polymer ?
#
loop_
_entity_poly.entity_id
_entity_poly.type
_entity_poly.pdbx_seq_one_letter_code
_entity_poly.pdbx_strand_id
1 'polypeptide(L)'
;MNLWLIFLTGLTSGGVTCAAMQGGLLASVIANQKVGNATSGTTIFLVTKFIIHVIFGALLGLLGSSISLSLSTRLFFQGFAAVFMFASAMNLLDVHPIFRYLAFQPPKFTRGLIKNNAKASSLFAPALLGFLTILIPCGVTQAMEVLAIGSGSALNGALIMGAFILGTAPMFVLIGFAASRVSDTSKKYFTYTAAALLIGMALYSFNGILQVLDSGYSLQRLGPKIVKLLPPYEKSTSPIVVKDPNVKVESGVQKVTISVSNGGYSPKSFRVKKDVPVELTLEAGAGVYSCATAFTFREFKIVDYLKPGDSNVHTFTPTEKGIFTFACSMGMYSGTMEVI
;
A
#
# COMPACT_ATOMS: atom_id res chain seq x y z
N MET A 1 -3.95 -21.66 -7.08
CA MET A 1 -4.22 -20.29 -6.61
C MET A 1 -5.51 -20.31 -5.78
N ASN A 2 -5.47 -19.86 -4.52
CA ASN A 2 -6.64 -19.92 -3.64
C ASN A 2 -7.39 -18.58 -3.67
N LEU A 3 -8.38 -18.44 -4.57
CA LEU A 3 -9.18 -17.23 -4.74
C LEU A 3 -9.96 -16.84 -3.47
N TRP A 4 -10.29 -17.83 -2.64
CA TRP A 4 -10.98 -17.59 -1.37
C TRP A 4 -10.12 -16.81 -0.37
N LEU A 5 -8.82 -17.13 -0.28
CA LEU A 5 -7.88 -16.37 0.55
C LEU A 5 -7.70 -14.94 0.05
N ILE A 6 -7.66 -14.73 -1.26
CA ILE A 6 -7.58 -13.40 -1.87
C ILE A 6 -8.85 -12.59 -1.55
N PHE A 7 -10.02 -13.20 -1.66
CA PHE A 7 -11.29 -12.59 -1.26
C PHE A 7 -11.31 -12.20 0.22
N LEU A 8 -10.87 -13.10 1.12
CA LEU A 8 -10.78 -12.82 2.55
C LEU A 8 -9.77 -11.70 2.86
N THR A 9 -8.64 -11.65 2.16
CA THR A 9 -7.68 -10.54 2.27
C THR A 9 -8.32 -9.22 1.82
N GLY A 10 -9.13 -9.26 0.76
CA GLY A 10 -9.94 -8.13 0.32
C GLY A 10 -10.94 -7.68 1.38
N LEU A 11 -11.63 -8.62 2.02
CA LEU A 11 -12.63 -8.32 3.04
C LEU A 11 -12.02 -7.73 4.32
N THR A 12 -10.90 -8.24 4.77
CA THR A 12 -10.23 -7.82 6.01
C THR A 12 -9.30 -6.63 5.77
N SER A 13 -8.05 -6.90 5.38
CA SER A 13 -7.03 -5.86 5.20
C SER A 13 -7.37 -4.89 4.09
N GLY A 14 -7.80 -5.40 2.92
CA GLY A 14 -8.16 -4.58 1.76
C GLY A 14 -9.37 -3.69 2.05
N GLY A 15 -10.43 -4.23 2.68
CA GLY A 15 -11.63 -3.49 3.04
C GLY A 15 -11.31 -2.28 3.90
N VAL A 16 -10.55 -2.46 4.97
CA VAL A 16 -10.18 -1.39 5.91
C VAL A 16 -9.26 -0.36 5.24
N THR A 17 -8.19 -0.80 4.58
CA THR A 17 -7.20 0.13 3.99
C THR A 17 -7.76 0.89 2.79
N CYS A 18 -8.47 0.20 1.88
CA CYS A 18 -9.11 0.87 0.74
C CYS A 18 -10.24 1.81 1.20
N ALA A 19 -11.00 1.42 2.25
CA ALA A 19 -12.03 2.27 2.83
C ALA A 19 -11.45 3.54 3.46
N ALA A 20 -10.33 3.44 4.17
CA ALA A 20 -9.63 4.59 4.72
C ALA A 20 -9.17 5.57 3.63
N MET A 21 -8.69 5.06 2.48
CA MET A 21 -8.16 5.88 1.39
C MET A 21 -9.24 6.42 0.44
N GLN A 22 -10.19 5.58 0.06
CA GLN A 22 -11.17 5.89 -0.99
C GLN A 22 -12.57 6.19 -0.42
N GLY A 23 -12.85 5.70 0.79
CA GLY A 23 -14.15 5.82 1.43
C GLY A 23 -14.55 7.26 1.69
N GLY A 24 -13.58 8.12 2.06
CA GLY A 24 -13.80 9.55 2.23
C GLY A 24 -14.23 10.26 0.94
N LEU A 25 -13.60 9.89 -0.18
CA LEU A 25 -13.97 10.42 -1.50
C LEU A 25 -15.34 9.92 -1.93
N LEU A 26 -15.63 8.61 -1.75
CA LEU A 26 -16.93 8.04 -2.04
C LEU A 26 -18.03 8.72 -1.22
N ALA A 27 -17.84 8.85 0.07
CA ALA A 27 -18.82 9.47 0.95
C ALA A 27 -19.04 10.93 0.60
N SER A 28 -18.01 11.70 0.22
CA SER A 28 -18.16 13.07 -0.27
C SER A 28 -19.00 13.13 -1.55
N VAL A 29 -18.80 12.20 -2.49
CA VAL A 29 -19.59 12.12 -3.72
C VAL A 29 -21.05 11.76 -3.42
N ILE A 30 -21.28 10.75 -2.57
CA ILE A 30 -22.62 10.27 -2.20
C ILE A 30 -23.39 11.32 -1.39
N ALA A 31 -22.75 11.98 -0.42
CA ALA A 31 -23.38 13.00 0.41
C ALA A 31 -23.85 14.23 -0.38
N ASN A 32 -23.27 14.49 -1.54
CA ASN A 32 -23.68 15.56 -2.45
C ASN A 32 -24.76 15.14 -3.44
N GLN A 33 -25.22 13.88 -3.40
CA GLN A 33 -26.33 13.40 -4.23
C GLN A 33 -27.68 13.61 -3.51
N LYS A 34 -28.77 13.71 -4.28
CA LYS A 34 -30.12 13.76 -3.72
C LYS A 34 -30.43 12.45 -2.97
N VAL A 35 -31.12 12.56 -1.84
CA VAL A 35 -31.64 11.41 -1.09
C VAL A 35 -32.46 10.51 -2.04
N GLY A 36 -32.14 9.22 -2.12
CA GLY A 36 -32.71 8.26 -3.07
C GLY A 36 -31.73 7.80 -4.17
N ASN A 37 -30.71 8.59 -4.52
CA ASN A 37 -29.72 8.20 -5.52
C ASN A 37 -28.41 7.63 -4.90
N ALA A 38 -28.31 7.63 -3.57
CA ALA A 38 -27.11 7.20 -2.85
C ALA A 38 -26.79 5.71 -3.09
N THR A 39 -27.79 4.84 -3.07
CA THR A 39 -27.61 3.40 -3.33
C THR A 39 -27.18 3.18 -4.78
N SER A 40 -27.81 3.87 -5.73
CA SER A 40 -27.45 3.82 -7.14
C SER A 40 -26.02 4.32 -7.37
N GLY A 41 -25.63 5.42 -6.73
CA GLY A 41 -24.27 5.95 -6.80
C GLY A 41 -23.22 4.98 -6.27
N THR A 42 -23.48 4.36 -5.11
CA THR A 42 -22.59 3.35 -4.52
C THR A 42 -22.46 2.11 -5.42
N THR A 43 -23.58 1.63 -5.98
CA THR A 43 -23.57 0.48 -6.90
C THR A 43 -22.77 0.78 -8.16
N ILE A 44 -22.95 1.95 -8.76
CA ILE A 44 -22.20 2.36 -9.96
C ILE A 44 -20.71 2.46 -9.67
N PHE A 45 -20.34 3.07 -8.54
CA PHE A 45 -18.96 3.11 -8.08
C PHE A 45 -18.37 1.71 -7.99
N LEU A 46 -19.06 0.77 -7.32
CA LEU A 46 -18.58 -0.60 -7.13
C LEU A 46 -18.46 -1.36 -8.45
N VAL A 47 -19.46 -1.25 -9.33
CA VAL A 47 -19.46 -1.91 -10.64
C VAL A 47 -18.30 -1.37 -11.49
N THR A 48 -18.14 -0.05 -11.57
CA THR A 48 -17.06 0.55 -12.34
C THR A 48 -15.69 0.18 -11.76
N LYS A 49 -15.54 0.24 -10.44
CA LYS A 49 -14.32 -0.18 -9.75
C LYS A 49 -14.01 -1.63 -10.06
N PHE A 50 -14.97 -2.54 -9.97
CA PHE A 50 -14.80 -3.95 -10.26
C PHE A 50 -14.33 -4.17 -11.71
N ILE A 51 -15.06 -3.63 -12.69
CA ILE A 51 -14.75 -3.81 -14.12
C ILE A 51 -13.35 -3.33 -14.43
N ILE A 52 -13.00 -2.11 -13.98
CA ILE A 52 -11.70 -1.52 -14.32
C ILE A 52 -10.53 -2.28 -13.67
N HIS A 53 -10.68 -2.80 -12.45
CA HIS A 53 -9.65 -3.59 -11.79
C HIS A 53 -9.51 -4.98 -12.39
N VAL A 54 -10.60 -5.60 -12.85
CA VAL A 54 -10.55 -6.88 -13.58
C VAL A 54 -9.80 -6.71 -14.91
N ILE A 55 -10.12 -5.66 -15.67
CA ILE A 55 -9.43 -5.35 -16.93
C ILE A 55 -7.95 -5.07 -16.65
N PHE A 56 -7.65 -4.26 -15.65
CA PHE A 56 -6.29 -3.91 -15.27
C PHE A 56 -5.50 -5.15 -14.80
N GLY A 57 -6.12 -6.01 -14.00
CA GLY A 57 -5.52 -7.27 -13.58
C GLY A 57 -5.22 -8.20 -14.75
N ALA A 58 -6.12 -8.27 -15.76
CA ALA A 58 -5.87 -9.01 -16.99
C ALA A 58 -4.65 -8.46 -17.75
N LEU A 59 -4.57 -7.14 -17.90
CA LEU A 59 -3.43 -6.47 -18.55
C LEU A 59 -2.12 -6.72 -17.79
N LEU A 60 -2.13 -6.59 -16.47
CA LEU A 60 -0.96 -6.87 -15.63
C LEU A 60 -0.51 -8.33 -15.74
N GLY A 61 -1.45 -9.28 -15.75
CA GLY A 61 -1.16 -10.70 -15.93
C GLY A 61 -0.58 -11.03 -17.31
N LEU A 62 -1.06 -10.37 -18.38
CA LEU A 62 -0.47 -10.47 -19.72
C LEU A 62 0.95 -9.91 -19.77
N LEU A 63 1.17 -8.74 -19.19
CA LEU A 63 2.48 -8.07 -19.19
C LEU A 63 3.49 -8.79 -18.30
N GLY A 64 3.01 -9.48 -17.26
CA GLY A 64 3.86 -10.14 -16.27
C GLY A 64 4.75 -11.24 -16.83
N SER A 65 4.39 -11.83 -17.97
CA SER A 65 5.24 -12.79 -18.68
C SER A 65 6.45 -12.14 -19.40
N SER A 66 6.41 -10.82 -19.61
CA SER A 66 7.36 -10.10 -20.47
C SER A 66 8.12 -8.99 -19.76
N ILE A 67 7.65 -8.48 -18.60
CA ILE A 67 8.20 -7.28 -17.95
C ILE A 67 8.37 -7.52 -16.45
N SER A 68 9.61 -7.64 -16.00
CA SER A 68 9.95 -7.40 -14.60
C SER A 68 9.97 -5.89 -14.35
N LEU A 69 8.96 -5.36 -13.66
CA LEU A 69 8.94 -3.94 -13.26
C LEU A 69 10.14 -3.65 -12.35
N SER A 70 11.05 -2.80 -12.83
CA SER A 70 12.20 -2.39 -12.04
C SER A 70 11.76 -1.68 -10.75
N LEU A 71 12.57 -1.78 -9.70
CA LEU A 71 12.31 -1.10 -8.43
C LEU A 71 12.10 0.42 -8.64
N SER A 72 12.89 1.03 -9.52
CA SER A 72 12.79 2.46 -9.86
C SER A 72 11.42 2.83 -10.45
N THR A 73 10.90 2.02 -11.35
CA THR A 73 9.56 2.22 -11.94
C THR A 73 8.48 2.16 -10.87
N ARG A 74 8.56 1.23 -9.93
CA ARG A 74 7.61 1.11 -8.81
C ARG A 74 7.66 2.33 -7.90
N LEU A 75 8.85 2.77 -7.51
CA LEU A 75 9.04 3.95 -6.68
C LEU A 75 8.50 5.22 -7.35
N PHE A 76 8.66 5.33 -8.69
CA PHE A 76 8.08 6.43 -9.47
C PHE A 76 6.54 6.44 -9.37
N PHE A 77 5.89 5.30 -9.63
CA PHE A 77 4.43 5.21 -9.52
C PHE A 77 3.94 5.46 -8.08
N GLN A 78 4.65 4.96 -7.08
CA GLN A 78 4.33 5.21 -5.69
C GLN A 78 4.45 6.69 -5.33
N GLY A 79 5.49 7.38 -5.82
CA GLY A 79 5.67 8.82 -5.64
C GLY A 79 4.56 9.63 -6.30
N PHE A 80 4.22 9.28 -7.55
CA PHE A 80 3.11 9.90 -8.26
C PHE A 80 1.79 9.76 -7.49
N ALA A 81 1.52 8.57 -6.98
CA ALA A 81 0.34 8.29 -6.19
C ALA A 81 0.30 9.05 -4.86
N ALA A 82 1.44 9.17 -4.15
CA ALA A 82 1.53 9.95 -2.92
C ALA A 82 1.24 11.45 -3.19
N VAL A 83 1.77 12.00 -4.27
CA VAL A 83 1.49 13.38 -4.71
C VAL A 83 0.01 13.56 -5.08
N PHE A 84 -0.56 12.60 -5.80
CA PHE A 84 -1.99 12.62 -6.16
C PHE A 84 -2.90 12.57 -4.92
N MET A 85 -2.59 11.71 -3.94
CA MET A 85 -3.33 11.65 -2.68
C MET A 85 -3.25 12.96 -1.89
N PHE A 86 -2.04 13.54 -1.82
CA PHE A 86 -1.85 14.83 -1.17
C PHE A 86 -2.64 15.94 -1.87
N ALA A 87 -2.56 16.01 -3.19
CA ALA A 87 -3.31 16.98 -4.00
C ALA A 87 -4.84 16.81 -3.82
N SER A 88 -5.32 15.57 -3.76
CA SER A 88 -6.73 15.25 -3.52
C SER A 88 -7.18 15.71 -2.14
N ALA A 89 -6.35 15.53 -1.10
CA ALA A 89 -6.64 16.03 0.25
C ALA A 89 -6.70 17.57 0.29
N MET A 90 -5.75 18.25 -0.34
CA MET A 90 -5.73 19.73 -0.44
C MET A 90 -6.94 20.26 -1.22
N ASN A 91 -7.34 19.56 -2.28
CA ASN A 91 -8.55 19.90 -3.03
C ASN A 91 -9.82 19.69 -2.18
N LEU A 92 -9.86 18.64 -1.36
CA LEU A 92 -10.99 18.36 -0.46
C LEU A 92 -11.15 19.44 0.62
N LEU A 93 -10.02 20.04 1.03
CA LEU A 93 -9.98 21.16 2.01
C LEU A 93 -10.16 22.53 1.35
N ASP A 94 -10.30 22.62 0.01
CA ASP A 94 -10.38 23.88 -0.76
C ASP A 94 -9.22 24.87 -0.47
N VAL A 95 -8.00 24.37 -0.20
CA VAL A 95 -6.85 25.20 0.21
C VAL A 95 -6.40 26.11 -0.93
N HIS A 96 -6.31 25.60 -2.17
CA HIS A 96 -5.89 26.39 -3.32
C HIS A 96 -6.43 25.80 -4.64
N PRO A 97 -6.87 26.64 -5.59
CA PRO A 97 -7.48 26.18 -6.85
C PRO A 97 -6.57 25.32 -7.72
N ILE A 98 -5.24 25.39 -7.55
CA ILE A 98 -4.28 24.57 -8.31
C ILE A 98 -4.46 23.06 -8.05
N PHE A 99 -4.82 22.69 -6.83
CA PHE A 99 -5.06 21.29 -6.47
C PHE A 99 -6.28 20.69 -7.16
N ARG A 100 -7.22 21.54 -7.60
CA ARG A 100 -8.38 21.13 -8.39
C ARG A 100 -7.99 20.56 -9.76
N TYR A 101 -6.93 21.07 -10.36
CA TYR A 101 -6.41 20.55 -11.64
C TYR A 101 -5.66 19.22 -11.44
N LEU A 102 -4.89 19.10 -10.36
CA LEU A 102 -4.17 17.85 -10.04
C LEU A 102 -5.11 16.72 -9.60
N ALA A 103 -6.23 17.04 -8.94
CA ALA A 103 -7.19 16.05 -8.44
C ALA A 103 -8.20 15.56 -9.49
N PHE A 104 -7.92 15.76 -10.79
CA PHE A 104 -8.74 15.29 -11.91
C PHE A 104 -10.24 15.63 -11.77
N GLN A 105 -10.57 16.86 -11.38
CA GLN A 105 -11.98 17.27 -11.46
C GLN A 105 -12.39 17.43 -12.94
N PRO A 106 -13.60 16.95 -13.31
CA PRO A 106 -14.07 17.04 -14.68
C PRO A 106 -14.01 18.50 -15.17
N PRO A 107 -13.43 18.75 -16.36
CA PRO A 107 -13.25 20.09 -16.88
C PRO A 107 -14.59 20.81 -17.03
N LYS A 108 -14.56 22.17 -16.98
CA LYS A 108 -15.78 23.00 -16.96
C LYS A 108 -16.72 22.73 -18.13
N PHE A 109 -16.22 22.25 -19.27
CA PHE A 109 -17.06 21.93 -20.42
C PHE A 109 -17.95 20.70 -20.21
N THR A 110 -17.51 19.70 -19.42
CA THR A 110 -18.34 18.55 -19.05
C THR A 110 -19.47 18.96 -18.10
N ARG A 111 -19.31 20.05 -17.33
CA ARG A 111 -20.40 20.61 -16.50
C ARG A 111 -21.58 21.11 -17.36
N GLY A 112 -21.33 21.62 -18.58
CA GLY A 112 -22.38 22.02 -19.51
C GLY A 112 -23.21 20.83 -20.02
N LEU A 113 -22.53 19.75 -20.39
CA LEU A 113 -23.19 18.48 -20.80
C LEU A 113 -23.95 17.81 -19.64
N ILE A 114 -23.42 17.95 -18.42
CA ILE A 114 -23.98 17.40 -17.18
C ILE A 114 -25.21 18.20 -16.73
N LYS A 115 -25.21 19.53 -16.92
CA LYS A 115 -26.30 20.41 -16.47
C LYS A 115 -27.63 20.15 -17.20
N ASN A 116 -27.57 19.68 -18.44
CA ASN A 116 -28.77 19.40 -19.26
C ASN A 116 -29.40 18.02 -18.98
N ASN A 117 -28.72 17.12 -18.25
CA ASN A 117 -29.23 15.79 -17.92
C ASN A 117 -28.97 15.48 -16.43
N ALA A 118 -29.90 15.88 -15.55
CA ALA A 118 -29.75 15.69 -14.10
C ALA A 118 -29.58 14.23 -13.65
N LYS A 119 -30.05 13.27 -14.44
CA LYS A 119 -29.80 11.82 -14.23
C LYS A 119 -28.39 11.40 -14.62
N ALA A 120 -27.84 11.92 -15.72
CA ALA A 120 -26.49 11.60 -16.15
C ALA A 120 -25.43 12.17 -15.20
N SER A 121 -25.68 13.32 -14.57
CA SER A 121 -24.75 13.92 -13.61
C SER A 121 -24.62 13.14 -12.31
N SER A 122 -25.70 12.52 -11.85
CA SER A 122 -25.69 11.73 -10.61
C SER A 122 -24.96 10.39 -10.75
N LEU A 123 -24.84 9.87 -11.98
CA LEU A 123 -24.20 8.59 -12.27
C LEU A 123 -22.72 8.76 -12.67
N PHE A 124 -22.38 9.89 -13.29
CA PHE A 124 -21.03 10.13 -13.82
C PHE A 124 -19.97 10.28 -12.72
N ALA A 125 -20.25 11.02 -11.65
CA ALA A 125 -19.28 11.25 -10.58
C ALA A 125 -18.88 9.97 -9.83
N PRO A 126 -19.81 9.09 -9.43
CA PRO A 126 -19.47 7.79 -8.86
C PRO A 126 -18.72 6.87 -9.82
N ALA A 127 -19.10 6.84 -11.11
CA ALA A 127 -18.42 6.04 -12.12
C ALA A 127 -16.97 6.52 -12.34
N LEU A 128 -16.77 7.83 -12.49
CA LEU A 128 -15.45 8.44 -12.62
C LEU A 128 -14.59 8.15 -11.39
N LEU A 129 -15.16 8.25 -10.18
CA LEU A 129 -14.46 7.91 -8.95
C LEU A 129 -14.05 6.44 -8.95
N GLY A 130 -14.95 5.52 -9.33
CA GLY A 130 -14.65 4.10 -9.45
C GLY A 130 -13.49 3.82 -10.43
N PHE A 131 -13.44 4.53 -11.55
CA PHE A 131 -12.33 4.48 -12.50
C PHE A 131 -11.03 5.00 -11.89
N LEU A 132 -11.06 6.14 -11.21
CA LEU A 132 -9.88 6.77 -10.62
C LEU A 132 -9.29 5.99 -9.44
N THR A 133 -10.01 5.02 -8.86
CA THR A 133 -9.49 4.20 -7.75
C THR A 133 -8.25 3.40 -8.14
N ILE A 134 -8.02 3.11 -9.40
CA ILE A 134 -6.76 2.52 -9.92
C ILE A 134 -5.55 3.42 -9.66
N LEU A 135 -5.74 4.74 -9.75
CA LEU A 135 -4.68 5.73 -9.51
C LEU A 135 -4.45 6.02 -8.03
N ILE A 136 -5.32 5.52 -7.16
CA ILE A 136 -5.18 5.66 -5.70
C ILE A 136 -4.67 4.33 -5.14
N PRO A 137 -3.36 4.11 -5.11
CA PRO A 137 -2.81 2.85 -4.68
C PRO A 137 -2.94 2.72 -3.16
N CYS A 138 -3.66 1.71 -2.71
CA CYS A 138 -3.47 1.22 -1.36
C CYS A 138 -2.48 0.06 -1.39
N GLY A 139 -1.68 -0.10 -0.34
CA GLY A 139 -0.62 -1.10 -0.34
C GLY A 139 -1.09 -2.53 -0.55
N VAL A 140 -2.30 -2.85 -0.09
CA VAL A 140 -2.88 -4.19 -0.32
C VAL A 140 -3.31 -4.35 -1.79
N THR A 141 -3.87 -3.32 -2.42
CA THR A 141 -4.19 -3.36 -3.86
C THR A 141 -2.92 -3.54 -4.69
N GLN A 142 -1.84 -2.81 -4.37
CA GLN A 142 -0.55 -2.96 -5.05
C GLN A 142 0.05 -4.36 -4.86
N ALA A 143 -0.12 -4.97 -3.68
CA ALA A 143 0.31 -6.36 -3.47
C ALA A 143 -0.46 -7.32 -4.39
N MET A 144 -1.76 -7.10 -4.59
CA MET A 144 -2.56 -7.90 -5.52
C MET A 144 -2.18 -7.64 -6.98
N GLU A 145 -1.83 -6.40 -7.34
CA GLU A 145 -1.29 -6.06 -8.67
C GLU A 145 0.03 -6.80 -8.94
N VAL A 146 0.94 -6.84 -7.96
CA VAL A 146 2.19 -7.60 -8.07
C VAL A 146 1.92 -9.10 -8.21
N LEU A 147 0.95 -9.63 -7.46
CA LEU A 147 0.55 -11.03 -7.58
C LEU A 147 -0.07 -11.32 -8.95
N ALA A 148 -0.87 -10.38 -9.49
CA ALA A 148 -1.44 -10.48 -10.84
C ALA A 148 -0.33 -10.51 -11.91
N ILE A 149 0.68 -9.65 -11.81
CA ILE A 149 1.87 -9.65 -12.66
C ILE A 149 2.60 -10.99 -12.55
N GLY A 150 2.86 -11.45 -11.33
CA GLY A 150 3.56 -12.72 -11.06
C GLY A 150 2.81 -13.97 -11.56
N SER A 151 1.50 -13.84 -11.84
CA SER A 151 0.71 -14.96 -12.39
C SER A 151 1.05 -15.29 -13.85
N GLY A 152 1.62 -14.34 -14.63
CA GLY A 152 1.95 -14.50 -16.03
C GLY A 152 0.77 -14.84 -16.94
N SER A 153 -0.46 -14.64 -16.50
CA SER A 153 -1.68 -15.03 -17.19
C SER A 153 -2.77 -13.98 -17.03
N ALA A 154 -3.36 -13.53 -18.15
CA ALA A 154 -4.46 -12.58 -18.15
C ALA A 154 -5.65 -13.03 -17.29
N LEU A 155 -6.04 -14.31 -17.46
CA LEU A 155 -7.17 -14.86 -16.71
C LEU A 155 -6.89 -14.90 -15.20
N ASN A 156 -5.70 -15.35 -14.80
CA ASN A 156 -5.34 -15.40 -13.39
C ASN A 156 -5.21 -13.99 -12.81
N GLY A 157 -4.63 -13.04 -13.53
CA GLY A 157 -4.56 -11.64 -13.11
C GLY A 157 -5.94 -11.00 -12.93
N ALA A 158 -6.85 -11.24 -13.86
CA ALA A 158 -8.25 -10.81 -13.77
C ALA A 158 -8.96 -11.41 -12.55
N LEU A 159 -8.79 -12.71 -12.31
CA LEU A 159 -9.41 -13.42 -11.19
C LEU A 159 -8.86 -12.94 -9.82
N ILE A 160 -7.54 -12.67 -9.73
CA ILE A 160 -6.90 -12.12 -8.52
C ILE A 160 -7.52 -10.77 -8.18
N MET A 161 -7.50 -9.84 -9.13
CA MET A 161 -8.03 -8.49 -8.91
C MET A 161 -9.53 -8.50 -8.68
N GLY A 162 -10.29 -9.33 -9.43
CA GLY A 162 -11.73 -9.48 -9.26
C GLY A 162 -12.11 -10.01 -7.88
N ALA A 163 -11.48 -11.10 -7.42
CA ALA A 163 -11.75 -11.68 -6.11
C ALA A 163 -11.41 -10.68 -4.97
N PHE A 164 -10.29 -9.96 -5.10
CA PHE A 164 -9.88 -8.95 -4.13
C PHE A 164 -10.88 -7.80 -4.05
N ILE A 165 -11.30 -7.22 -5.19
CA ILE A 165 -12.24 -6.09 -5.22
C ILE A 165 -13.63 -6.51 -4.71
N LEU A 166 -14.10 -7.72 -5.04
CA LEU A 166 -15.32 -8.27 -4.45
C LEU A 166 -15.23 -8.37 -2.92
N GLY A 167 -14.07 -8.76 -2.39
CA GLY A 167 -13.82 -8.77 -0.96
C GLY A 167 -13.93 -7.39 -0.32
N THR A 168 -13.51 -6.31 -1.00
CA THR A 168 -13.61 -4.95 -0.46
C THR A 168 -15.03 -4.37 -0.54
N ALA A 169 -15.90 -4.90 -1.39
CA ALA A 169 -17.21 -4.34 -1.69
C ALA A 169 -18.13 -4.15 -0.47
N PRO A 170 -18.23 -5.10 0.49
CA PRO A 170 -19.10 -4.93 1.68
C PRO A 170 -18.76 -3.67 2.48
N MET A 171 -17.45 -3.35 2.63
CA MET A 171 -17.03 -2.17 3.36
C MET A 171 -17.45 -0.87 2.67
N PHE A 172 -17.34 -0.82 1.33
CA PHE A 172 -17.80 0.34 0.56
C PHE A 172 -19.32 0.49 0.54
N VAL A 173 -20.08 -0.62 0.57
CA VAL A 173 -21.55 -0.58 0.76
C VAL A 173 -21.89 0.04 2.11
N LEU A 174 -21.21 -0.35 3.18
CA LEU A 174 -21.40 0.22 4.51
C LEU A 174 -21.10 1.73 4.52
N ILE A 175 -20.02 2.16 3.89
CA ILE A 175 -19.66 3.58 3.80
C ILE A 175 -20.70 4.36 2.98
N GLY A 176 -21.14 3.83 1.83
CA GLY A 176 -22.15 4.47 1.01
C GLY A 176 -23.49 4.63 1.74
N PHE A 177 -23.89 3.60 2.49
CA PHE A 177 -25.09 3.65 3.34
C PHE A 177 -24.94 4.65 4.48
N ALA A 178 -23.82 4.65 5.20
CA ALA A 178 -23.55 5.61 6.26
C ALA A 178 -23.55 7.05 5.71
N ALA A 179 -22.85 7.29 4.61
CA ALA A 179 -22.74 8.61 3.97
C ALA A 179 -24.09 9.17 3.51
N SER A 180 -25.03 8.30 3.11
CA SER A 180 -26.38 8.72 2.70
C SER A 180 -27.25 9.26 3.84
N ARG A 181 -26.88 8.97 5.08
CA ARG A 181 -27.61 9.37 6.30
C ARG A 181 -26.92 10.49 7.08
N VAL A 182 -25.77 10.98 6.60
CA VAL A 182 -25.01 12.03 7.29
C VAL A 182 -25.71 13.38 7.13
N SER A 183 -25.99 14.05 8.25
CA SER A 183 -26.52 15.42 8.31
C SER A 183 -25.53 16.43 7.74
N ASP A 184 -26.01 17.58 7.24
CA ASP A 184 -25.16 18.63 6.64
C ASP A 184 -24.08 19.14 7.60
N THR A 185 -24.36 19.22 8.89
CA THR A 185 -23.39 19.59 9.92
C THR A 185 -22.25 18.56 10.04
N SER A 186 -22.58 17.28 9.92
CA SER A 186 -21.60 16.19 10.03
C SER A 186 -20.77 16.02 8.74
N LYS A 187 -21.26 16.49 7.59
CA LYS A 187 -20.52 16.45 6.30
C LYS A 187 -19.17 17.18 6.40
N LYS A 188 -19.13 18.32 7.08
CA LYS A 188 -17.93 19.12 7.28
C LYS A 188 -16.86 18.35 8.07
N TYR A 189 -17.24 17.76 9.20
CA TYR A 189 -16.33 16.93 10.01
C TYR A 189 -15.86 15.70 9.24
N PHE A 190 -16.74 15.06 8.50
CA PHE A 190 -16.41 13.92 7.66
C PHE A 190 -15.37 14.29 6.57
N THR A 191 -15.54 15.45 5.92
CA THR A 191 -14.59 15.96 4.91
C THR A 191 -13.22 16.22 5.52
N TYR A 192 -13.15 16.85 6.71
CA TYR A 192 -11.87 17.08 7.38
C TYR A 192 -11.20 15.80 7.82
N THR A 193 -11.96 14.83 8.33
CA THR A 193 -11.44 13.51 8.72
C THR A 193 -10.89 12.75 7.50
N ALA A 194 -11.62 12.76 6.40
CA ALA A 194 -11.19 12.15 5.15
C ALA A 194 -9.90 12.80 4.60
N ALA A 195 -9.83 14.13 4.62
CA ALA A 195 -8.64 14.86 4.19
C ALA A 195 -7.43 14.57 5.10
N ALA A 196 -7.62 14.53 6.42
CA ALA A 196 -6.57 14.19 7.37
C ALA A 196 -6.03 12.76 7.16
N LEU A 197 -6.92 11.79 6.90
CA LEU A 197 -6.53 10.42 6.57
C LEU A 197 -5.74 10.36 5.25
N LEU A 198 -6.17 11.07 4.21
CA LEU A 198 -5.45 11.13 2.93
C LEU A 198 -4.07 11.75 3.09
N ILE A 199 -3.93 12.83 3.87
CA ILE A 199 -2.62 13.45 4.17
C ILE A 199 -1.74 12.45 4.93
N GLY A 200 -2.26 11.81 5.97
CA GLY A 200 -1.52 10.81 6.73
C GLY A 200 -1.02 9.67 5.86
N MET A 201 -1.86 9.17 4.95
CA MET A 201 -1.49 8.09 4.02
C MET A 201 -0.51 8.56 2.95
N ALA A 202 -0.62 9.79 2.45
CA ALA A 202 0.35 10.36 1.52
C ALA A 202 1.75 10.47 2.17
N LEU A 203 1.81 10.95 3.40
CA LEU A 203 3.06 11.04 4.19
C LEU A 203 3.63 9.64 4.49
N TYR A 204 2.75 8.68 4.83
CA TYR A 204 3.16 7.29 5.06
C TYR A 204 3.73 6.65 3.79
N SER A 205 3.09 6.86 2.63
CA SER A 205 3.57 6.37 1.34
C SER A 205 4.92 7.00 0.96
N PHE A 206 5.08 8.30 1.22
CA PHE A 206 6.34 9.01 1.00
C PHE A 206 7.46 8.49 1.91
N ASN A 207 7.16 8.25 3.20
CA ASN A 207 8.10 7.61 4.12
C ASN A 207 8.51 6.21 3.64
N GLY A 208 7.58 5.44 3.05
CA GLY A 208 7.87 4.14 2.44
C GLY A 208 8.93 4.24 1.32
N ILE A 209 8.84 5.26 0.47
CA ILE A 209 9.86 5.54 -0.55
C ILE A 209 11.22 5.82 0.08
N LEU A 210 11.26 6.66 1.13
CA LEU A 210 12.50 6.98 1.85
C LEU A 210 13.13 5.74 2.49
N GLN A 211 12.32 4.79 2.96
CA GLN A 211 12.79 3.52 3.52
C GLN A 211 13.42 2.63 2.44
N VAL A 212 12.73 2.45 1.32
CA VAL A 212 13.23 1.63 0.20
C VAL A 212 14.52 2.25 -0.39
N LEU A 213 14.63 3.58 -0.38
CA LEU A 213 15.85 4.30 -0.80
C LEU A 213 16.95 4.28 0.26
N ASP A 214 16.71 3.68 1.42
CA ASP A 214 17.59 3.69 2.60
C ASP A 214 18.06 5.10 2.99
N SER A 215 17.15 6.07 2.85
CA SER A 215 17.43 7.47 3.18
C SER A 215 17.55 7.68 4.67
N GLY A 216 18.55 8.45 5.10
CA GLY A 216 18.74 8.87 6.49
C GLY A 216 17.57 9.65 7.09
N TYR A 217 16.64 10.13 6.25
CA TYR A 217 15.46 10.91 6.63
C TYR A 217 14.21 10.05 6.85
N SER A 218 14.28 8.72 6.78
CA SER A 218 13.14 7.85 7.09
C SER A 218 12.77 7.97 8.58
N LEU A 219 11.46 7.89 8.86
CA LEU A 219 10.95 7.97 10.25
C LEU A 219 11.57 6.94 11.19
N GLN A 220 11.96 5.77 10.67
CA GLN A 220 12.65 4.73 11.44
C GLN A 220 14.04 5.14 11.87
N ARG A 221 14.76 5.91 11.07
CA ARG A 221 16.11 6.42 11.42
C ARG A 221 16.07 7.72 12.22
N LEU A 222 15.05 8.56 11.99
CA LEU A 222 14.85 9.80 12.74
C LEU A 222 14.21 9.55 14.10
N GLY A 223 13.34 8.56 14.24
CA GLY A 223 12.64 8.24 15.48
C GLY A 223 13.56 8.11 16.71
N PRO A 224 14.63 7.30 16.67
CA PRO A 224 15.58 7.18 17.77
C PRO A 224 16.34 8.48 18.06
N LYS A 225 16.57 9.35 17.05
CA LYS A 225 17.22 10.65 17.23
C LYS A 225 16.29 11.66 17.87
N ILE A 226 15.01 11.64 17.50
CA ILE A 226 13.98 12.53 18.07
C ILE A 226 13.64 12.13 19.51
N VAL A 227 13.56 10.83 19.80
CA VAL A 227 13.32 10.31 21.15
C VAL A 227 14.48 10.66 22.10
N LYS A 228 15.70 10.83 21.60
CA LYS A 228 16.83 11.34 22.40
C LYS A 228 16.72 12.82 22.78
N LEU A 229 15.87 13.59 22.08
CA LEU A 229 15.62 15.02 22.40
C LEU A 229 14.49 15.21 23.43
N LEU A 230 13.68 14.19 23.71
CA LEU A 230 12.65 14.19 24.74
C LEU A 230 13.27 13.77 26.10
N PRO A 231 12.81 14.33 27.25
CA PRO A 231 13.37 13.98 28.56
C PRO A 231 13.24 12.47 28.84
N PRO A 232 14.12 11.90 29.70
CA PRO A 232 14.49 10.50 29.65
C PRO A 232 13.32 9.56 29.95
N TYR A 233 12.86 8.86 28.91
CA TYR A 233 12.25 7.55 29.08
C TYR A 233 13.40 6.56 29.33
N GLU A 234 13.43 5.98 30.52
CA GLU A 234 14.44 4.98 30.88
C GLU A 234 14.52 3.88 29.85
N LYS A 235 15.60 3.88 29.09
CA LYS A 235 15.98 2.73 28.28
C LYS A 235 16.33 1.59 29.23
N SER A 236 15.55 0.52 29.22
CA SER A 236 16.06 -0.79 29.63
C SER A 236 17.30 -1.10 28.80
N THR A 237 18.44 -0.80 29.36
CA THR A 237 19.75 -1.18 28.84
C THR A 237 19.89 -2.69 29.09
N SER A 238 19.40 -3.50 28.19
CA SER A 238 19.76 -4.90 28.18
C SER A 238 21.24 -5.02 27.88
N PRO A 239 21.99 -5.82 28.67
CA PRO A 239 23.43 -5.95 28.49
C PRO A 239 23.75 -6.47 27.09
N ILE A 240 24.89 -6.05 26.56
CA ILE A 240 25.46 -6.44 25.28
C ILE A 240 25.64 -7.95 25.24
N VAL A 241 24.63 -8.67 24.81
CA VAL A 241 24.77 -10.07 24.44
C VAL A 241 25.32 -10.10 23.03
N VAL A 242 26.58 -10.47 22.90
CA VAL A 242 27.34 -10.55 21.64
C VAL A 242 26.72 -11.59 20.67
N LYS A 243 25.72 -12.37 21.10
CA LYS A 243 25.09 -13.42 20.31
C LYS A 243 23.60 -13.10 20.14
N ASP A 244 23.19 -12.72 18.93
CA ASP A 244 21.77 -12.57 18.59
C ASP A 244 21.11 -13.95 18.54
N PRO A 245 19.99 -14.18 19.24
CA PRO A 245 19.29 -15.47 19.22
C PRO A 245 18.75 -15.84 17.83
N ASN A 246 18.57 -14.84 16.95
CA ASN A 246 18.08 -15.02 15.60
C ASN A 246 19.19 -15.36 14.58
N VAL A 247 20.47 -15.35 15.03
CA VAL A 247 21.64 -15.60 14.16
C VAL A 247 22.35 -16.85 14.63
N LYS A 248 22.37 -17.88 13.81
CA LYS A 248 23.13 -19.11 14.03
C LYS A 248 24.46 -19.01 13.29
N VAL A 249 25.56 -19.30 13.95
CA VAL A 249 26.88 -19.34 13.32
C VAL A 249 27.26 -20.80 13.12
N GLU A 250 27.35 -21.22 11.86
CA GLU A 250 27.72 -22.57 11.46
C GLU A 250 28.82 -22.52 10.40
N SER A 251 29.91 -23.24 10.62
CA SER A 251 31.03 -23.32 9.67
C SER A 251 31.60 -21.96 9.21
N GLY A 252 31.59 -20.95 10.10
CA GLY A 252 32.06 -19.61 9.77
C GLY A 252 31.06 -18.73 9.00
N VAL A 253 29.85 -19.18 8.77
CA VAL A 253 28.76 -18.45 8.12
C VAL A 253 27.68 -18.10 9.15
N GLN A 254 27.19 -16.88 9.08
CA GLN A 254 26.09 -16.38 9.93
C GLN A 254 24.75 -16.66 9.22
N LYS A 255 23.98 -17.62 9.73
CA LYS A 255 22.68 -17.99 9.15
C LYS A 255 21.56 -17.24 9.84
N VAL A 256 20.72 -16.59 9.04
CA VAL A 256 19.55 -15.83 9.50
C VAL A 256 18.35 -16.24 8.66
N THR A 257 17.25 -16.61 9.33
CA THR A 257 15.97 -16.88 8.65
C THR A 257 14.99 -15.77 8.95
N ILE A 258 14.44 -15.15 7.91
CA ILE A 258 13.35 -14.19 8.01
C ILE A 258 12.06 -14.85 7.51
N SER A 259 11.12 -15.05 8.42
CA SER A 259 9.77 -15.46 8.07
C SER A 259 9.00 -14.26 7.52
N VAL A 260 8.45 -14.43 6.32
CA VAL A 260 7.60 -13.45 5.64
C VAL A 260 6.15 -13.83 5.88
N SER A 261 5.37 -12.89 6.43
CA SER A 261 3.95 -13.08 6.77
C SER A 261 3.09 -11.92 6.24
N ASN A 262 1.77 -12.04 6.34
CA ASN A 262 0.87 -10.93 6.02
C ASN A 262 1.05 -9.71 6.96
N GLY A 263 1.67 -9.90 8.11
CA GLY A 263 2.02 -8.83 9.08
C GLY A 263 3.43 -8.26 8.92
N GLY A 264 4.18 -8.71 7.90
CA GLY A 264 5.56 -8.28 7.63
C GLY A 264 6.61 -9.35 7.93
N TYR A 265 7.76 -8.91 8.41
CA TYR A 265 8.96 -9.71 8.62
C TYR A 265 9.17 -10.09 10.08
N SER A 266 9.64 -11.32 10.33
CA SER A 266 10.06 -11.80 11.65
C SER A 266 11.35 -12.61 11.52
N PRO A 267 12.43 -12.26 12.24
CA PRO A 267 12.57 -11.11 13.13
C PRO A 267 12.59 -9.76 12.37
N LYS A 268 12.17 -8.69 13.05
CA LYS A 268 12.24 -7.31 12.52
C LYS A 268 13.63 -6.70 12.65
N SER A 269 14.48 -7.27 13.49
CA SER A 269 15.86 -6.82 13.67
C SER A 269 16.75 -7.98 14.06
N PHE A 270 17.99 -7.97 13.57
CA PHE A 270 19.03 -8.94 13.94
C PHE A 270 20.42 -8.29 13.82
N ARG A 271 21.41 -8.90 14.47
CA ARG A 271 22.80 -8.42 14.50
C ARG A 271 23.74 -9.44 13.86
N VAL A 272 24.63 -8.95 13.02
CA VAL A 272 25.66 -9.77 12.37
C VAL A 272 27.05 -9.13 12.57
N LYS A 273 28.08 -9.94 12.47
CA LYS A 273 29.48 -9.47 12.54
C LYS A 273 29.93 -8.99 11.18
N LYS A 274 30.69 -7.91 11.17
CA LYS A 274 31.42 -7.41 9.99
C LYS A 274 32.38 -8.45 9.45
N ASP A 275 32.61 -8.45 8.14
CA ASP A 275 33.54 -9.28 7.38
C ASP A 275 33.31 -10.79 7.54
N VAL A 276 32.15 -11.22 8.01
CA VAL A 276 31.74 -12.63 8.11
C VAL A 276 30.56 -12.87 7.18
N PRO A 277 30.61 -13.89 6.29
CA PRO A 277 29.51 -14.19 5.37
C PRO A 277 28.19 -14.41 6.08
N VAL A 278 27.12 -13.87 5.50
CA VAL A 278 25.74 -14.01 5.98
C VAL A 278 24.95 -14.80 4.95
N GLU A 279 24.28 -15.85 5.39
CA GLU A 279 23.32 -16.62 4.63
C GLU A 279 21.93 -16.21 5.13
N LEU A 280 21.20 -15.45 4.33
CA LEU A 280 19.87 -14.94 4.60
C LEU A 280 18.83 -15.81 3.91
N THR A 281 18.04 -16.53 4.66
CA THR A 281 16.91 -17.33 4.18
C THR A 281 15.62 -16.54 4.33
N LEU A 282 14.87 -16.37 3.25
CA LEU A 282 13.55 -15.75 3.24
C LEU A 282 12.51 -16.84 3.08
N GLU A 283 11.65 -17.02 4.08
CA GLU A 283 10.60 -18.05 4.07
C GLU A 283 9.22 -17.40 4.02
N ALA A 284 8.50 -17.60 2.91
CA ALA A 284 7.12 -17.13 2.78
C ALA A 284 6.13 -18.24 3.20
N GLY A 285 5.24 -17.94 4.14
CA GLY A 285 4.18 -18.87 4.51
C GLY A 285 3.23 -19.17 3.32
N ALA A 286 2.61 -20.33 3.29
CA ALA A 286 1.73 -20.78 2.21
C ALA A 286 0.50 -19.87 1.96
N GLY A 287 0.10 -19.06 2.93
CA GLY A 287 -1.04 -18.13 2.86
C GLY A 287 -0.63 -16.65 2.82
N VAL A 288 0.60 -16.31 2.41
CA VAL A 288 1.08 -14.93 2.40
C VAL A 288 0.74 -14.24 1.08
N TYR A 289 -0.17 -13.27 1.15
CA TYR A 289 -0.60 -12.42 0.04
C TYR A 289 -0.51 -10.94 0.47
N SER A 290 0.71 -10.45 0.67
CA SER A 290 0.95 -9.06 1.09
C SER A 290 2.17 -8.49 0.37
N CYS A 291 2.38 -7.18 0.45
CA CYS A 291 3.58 -6.55 -0.13
C CYS A 291 4.89 -7.04 0.51
N ALA A 292 4.84 -7.72 1.67
CA ALA A 292 6.01 -8.30 2.31
C ALA A 292 6.70 -9.34 1.43
N THR A 293 5.97 -10.00 0.50
CA THR A 293 6.55 -10.95 -0.45
C THR A 293 7.50 -10.33 -1.48
N ALA A 294 7.41 -9.00 -1.68
CA ALA A 294 8.35 -8.26 -2.53
C ALA A 294 9.47 -7.66 -1.66
N PHE A 295 10.40 -8.51 -1.25
CA PHE A 295 11.51 -8.15 -0.36
C PHE A 295 12.59 -7.36 -1.09
N THR A 296 13.11 -6.31 -0.45
CA THR A 296 14.24 -5.52 -0.95
C THR A 296 15.26 -5.26 0.15
N PHE A 297 16.53 -5.50 -0.15
CA PHE A 297 17.65 -5.13 0.71
C PHE A 297 18.69 -4.43 -0.15
N ARG A 298 18.51 -3.13 -0.33
CA ARG A 298 19.19 -2.33 -1.35
C ARG A 298 20.70 -2.34 -1.21
N GLU A 299 21.22 -2.22 0.00
CA GLU A 299 22.65 -2.21 0.27
C GLU A 299 23.36 -3.44 -0.29
N PHE A 300 22.73 -4.60 -0.18
CA PHE A 300 23.24 -5.87 -0.68
C PHE A 300 22.69 -6.23 -2.06
N LYS A 301 22.00 -5.31 -2.75
CA LYS A 301 21.40 -5.47 -4.08
C LYS A 301 20.42 -6.65 -4.19
N ILE A 302 19.83 -7.05 -3.07
CA ILE A 302 18.83 -8.13 -3.04
C ILE A 302 17.46 -7.53 -3.36
N VAL A 303 16.83 -8.05 -4.40
CA VAL A 303 15.42 -7.81 -4.74
C VAL A 303 14.81 -9.17 -5.05
N ASP A 304 13.87 -9.60 -4.21
CA ASP A 304 13.28 -10.92 -4.30
C ASP A 304 11.75 -10.85 -4.26
N TYR A 305 11.11 -11.71 -5.04
CA TYR A 305 9.65 -11.81 -5.15
C TYR A 305 9.21 -13.22 -4.79
N LEU A 306 8.90 -13.41 -3.53
CA LEU A 306 8.51 -14.69 -2.98
C LEU A 306 7.05 -15.01 -3.37
N LYS A 307 6.84 -16.24 -3.85
CA LYS A 307 5.48 -16.81 -3.94
C LYS A 307 5.09 -17.40 -2.58
N PRO A 308 3.78 -17.58 -2.31
CA PRO A 308 3.35 -18.29 -1.11
C PRO A 308 3.97 -19.71 -1.04
N GLY A 309 4.67 -19.99 0.04
CA GLY A 309 5.38 -21.24 0.25
C GLY A 309 6.82 -21.30 -0.24
N ASP A 310 7.34 -20.24 -0.87
CA ASP A 310 8.73 -20.17 -1.32
C ASP A 310 9.71 -20.02 -0.15
N SER A 311 10.90 -20.57 -0.34
CA SER A 311 12.06 -20.38 0.53
C SER A 311 13.28 -20.07 -0.35
N ASN A 312 13.79 -18.84 -0.28
CA ASN A 312 14.90 -18.36 -1.08
C ASN A 312 16.10 -18.01 -0.18
N VAL A 313 17.31 -18.33 -0.64
CA VAL A 313 18.55 -18.09 0.11
C VAL A 313 19.41 -17.08 -0.63
N HIS A 314 19.87 -16.07 0.10
CA HIS A 314 20.79 -15.03 -0.39
C HIS A 314 22.05 -15.00 0.46
N THR A 315 23.21 -14.91 -0.18
CA THR A 315 24.52 -14.85 0.50
C THR A 315 25.19 -13.51 0.22
N PHE A 316 25.69 -12.87 1.27
CA PHE A 316 26.44 -11.61 1.16
C PHE A 316 27.40 -11.45 2.35
N THR A 317 28.38 -10.56 2.23
CA THR A 317 29.32 -10.26 3.31
C THR A 317 29.26 -8.76 3.61
N PRO A 318 28.83 -8.36 4.82
CA PRO A 318 28.79 -6.96 5.21
C PRO A 318 30.22 -6.44 5.49
N THR A 319 30.64 -5.43 4.75
CA THR A 319 31.98 -4.82 4.85
C THR A 319 32.03 -3.54 5.67
N GLU A 320 30.87 -2.97 6.02
CA GLU A 320 30.77 -1.74 6.78
C GLU A 320 29.93 -1.95 8.04
N LYS A 321 30.34 -1.31 9.17
CA LYS A 321 29.54 -1.30 10.38
C LYS A 321 28.41 -0.27 10.27
N GLY A 322 27.23 -0.63 10.77
CA GLY A 322 26.10 0.28 10.75
C GLY A 322 24.75 -0.44 10.84
N ILE A 323 23.68 0.33 10.72
CA ILE A 323 22.31 -0.17 10.66
C ILE A 323 21.84 -0.07 9.22
N PHE A 324 21.53 -1.21 8.64
CA PHE A 324 21.04 -1.35 7.29
C PHE A 324 19.56 -1.75 7.32
N THR A 325 18.74 -1.14 6.45
CA THR A 325 17.30 -1.37 6.43
C THR A 325 16.92 -2.27 5.26
N PHE A 326 16.20 -3.35 5.55
CA PHE A 326 15.48 -4.10 4.54
C PHE A 326 13.99 -3.78 4.61
N ALA A 327 13.30 -3.80 3.48
CA ALA A 327 11.90 -3.43 3.42
C ALA A 327 11.18 -4.19 2.29
N CYS A 328 9.86 -4.18 2.31
CA CYS A 328 9.13 -4.53 1.10
C CYS A 328 9.25 -3.42 0.06
N SER A 329 9.04 -3.74 -1.22
CA SER A 329 9.21 -2.81 -2.35
C SER A 329 8.39 -1.50 -2.22
N MET A 330 7.46 -1.43 -1.30
CA MET A 330 6.62 -0.26 -1.00
C MET A 330 6.96 0.41 0.34
N GLY A 331 7.93 -0.12 1.09
CA GLY A 331 8.34 0.41 2.38
C GLY A 331 7.30 0.32 3.50
N MET A 332 6.20 -0.44 3.32
CA MET A 332 5.19 -0.60 4.37
C MET A 332 5.64 -1.53 5.49
N TYR A 333 6.39 -2.55 5.16
CA TYR A 333 7.04 -3.45 6.10
C TYR A 333 8.54 -3.29 5.97
N SER A 334 9.20 -3.14 7.09
CA SER A 334 10.65 -2.99 7.15
C SER A 334 11.23 -3.66 8.38
N GLY A 335 12.52 -3.92 8.32
CA GLY A 335 13.33 -4.36 9.42
C GLY A 335 14.76 -3.83 9.30
N THR A 336 15.59 -4.13 10.27
CA THR A 336 16.96 -3.61 10.36
C THR A 336 17.94 -4.73 10.64
N MET A 337 19.07 -4.69 9.96
CA MET A 337 20.26 -5.47 10.27
C MET A 337 21.34 -4.55 10.84
N GLU A 338 21.81 -4.83 12.04
CA GLU A 338 22.92 -4.13 12.66
C GLU A 338 24.21 -4.91 12.43
N VAL A 339 25.20 -4.28 11.80
CA VAL A 339 26.54 -4.84 11.60
C VAL A 339 27.47 -4.29 12.68
N ILE A 340 28.04 -5.17 13.50
CA ILE A 340 28.86 -4.87 14.67
C ILE A 340 30.33 -5.24 14.46
#